data_05b462db31bb4ed8c702de461253fa88
#
_entry.id   05b462db31bb4ed8c702de461253fa88
#
_cell.length_a   1.000
_cell.length_b   1.000
_cell.length_c   1.000
_cell.angle_alpha   90.00
_cell.angle_beta   90.00
_cell.angle_gamma   90.00
#
_symmetry.space_group_name_H-M   'P 1'
#
loop_
_entity.id
_entity.type
_entity.pdbx_description
1 polymer ?
#
loop_
_entity_poly.entity_id
_entity_poly.type
_entity_poly.pdbx_seq_one_letter_code
_entity_poly.pdbx_strand_id
1 'polypeptide(L)'
;MSERTGRTLSVPVYLRSGPGIQHAPVSTLPPETVFTVLMDMDPWLQITSESGEGYLHRNFAILDPIEDWAVSFATAIVLTGKARNFLNLRSGPGTNFDKIVVLAPETPLEILAEEGVWLKISAEGVQGFVHGDYVVRDPLPTSQTPAGSPPPPPQLPTDTRPGEENLAPPAGEMLTAPADGDFTSRSVVKIWNRFGGLFKELAQELRIDPGVAVAVFLIESGGEGFGSDGRLKIRFENHIFRNYWGKNNLARFDQHFRFTAGKSWTGHEWRPSPDQAWQGFHGNQGKEWEVFTFARSLDDAAAKMSISMGGPQIMGFNYATTGFESVHQMFDAFGQGNRGQIVGFFRFVQGGTPNSQRLVALQTLDFEKFAGLYNGPGQASRYAGLIQGAYERFKQFRGV
;
A
#
# COMPACT_ATOMS: atom_id res chain seq x y z
N MET A 1 22.05 -12.11 -23.85
CA MET A 1 21.53 -11.60 -22.55
C MET A 1 20.42 -10.65 -22.93
N SER A 2 19.18 -10.98 -22.61
CA SER A 2 18.05 -10.07 -22.84
C SER A 2 18.25 -8.83 -21.95
N GLU A 3 18.16 -7.65 -22.55
CA GLU A 3 18.22 -6.39 -21.82
C GLU A 3 16.96 -6.26 -20.95
N ARG A 4 17.12 -6.10 -19.66
CA ARG A 4 16.00 -5.87 -18.76
C ARG A 4 15.51 -4.45 -18.90
N THR A 5 14.22 -4.28 -19.22
CA THR A 5 13.58 -2.98 -19.32
C THR A 5 12.71 -2.65 -18.11
N GLY A 6 12.23 -1.44 -18.06
CA GLY A 6 11.32 -0.95 -17.05
C GLY A 6 10.82 0.45 -17.39
N ARG A 7 9.94 0.98 -16.54
CA ARG A 7 9.46 2.36 -16.65
C ARG A 7 9.46 3.04 -15.29
N THR A 8 9.57 4.35 -15.28
CA THR A 8 9.38 5.15 -14.06
C THR A 8 7.91 5.09 -13.62
N LEU A 9 7.68 5.33 -12.34
CA LEU A 9 6.32 5.51 -11.83
C LEU A 9 5.68 6.77 -12.43
N SER A 10 4.38 6.95 -12.20
CA SER A 10 3.59 8.11 -12.67
C SER A 10 3.95 9.43 -11.98
N VAL A 11 5.22 9.59 -11.59
CA VAL A 11 5.79 10.81 -10.98
C VAL A 11 7.15 11.11 -11.61
N PRO A 12 7.55 12.41 -11.72
CA PRO A 12 8.90 12.75 -12.15
C PRO A 12 9.95 12.23 -11.17
N VAL A 13 11.04 11.65 -11.68
CA VAL A 13 12.09 11.03 -10.86
C VAL A 13 13.46 11.55 -11.26
N TYR A 14 14.31 11.82 -10.28
CA TYR A 14 15.69 12.23 -10.57
C TYR A 14 16.52 11.04 -11.07
N LEU A 15 17.15 11.24 -12.23
CA LEU A 15 18.26 10.43 -12.69
C LEU A 15 19.56 11.02 -12.13
N ARG A 16 20.37 10.24 -11.41
CA ARG A 16 21.54 10.73 -10.68
C ARG A 16 22.85 10.27 -11.31
N SER A 17 23.93 10.97 -11.01
CA SER A 17 25.28 10.66 -11.49
C SER A 17 25.93 9.43 -10.82
N GLY A 18 25.31 8.89 -9.77
CA GLY A 18 25.81 7.71 -9.05
C GLY A 18 24.74 7.10 -8.15
N PRO A 19 24.99 5.90 -7.61
CA PRO A 19 24.07 5.13 -6.80
C PRO A 19 24.01 5.68 -5.37
N GLY A 20 23.21 6.71 -5.15
CA GLY A 20 23.01 7.35 -3.85
C GLY A 20 22.47 8.75 -4.00
N ILE A 21 21.74 9.22 -2.98
CA ILE A 21 21.15 10.56 -2.95
C ILE A 21 22.20 11.67 -2.84
N GLN A 22 23.43 11.35 -2.38
CA GLN A 22 24.56 12.27 -2.33
C GLN A 22 25.10 12.62 -3.72
N HIS A 23 24.75 11.85 -4.75
CA HIS A 23 25.11 12.14 -6.12
C HIS A 23 24.15 13.14 -6.76
N ALA A 24 24.70 14.08 -7.51
CA ALA A 24 23.93 15.16 -8.13
C ALA A 24 22.89 14.59 -9.13
N PRO A 25 21.68 15.17 -9.21
CA PRO A 25 20.78 14.89 -10.31
C PRO A 25 21.41 15.32 -11.64
N VAL A 26 21.42 14.42 -12.62
CA VAL A 26 21.89 14.71 -14.00
C VAL A 26 20.71 15.04 -14.90
N SER A 27 19.53 14.52 -14.60
CA SER A 27 18.27 14.78 -15.32
C SER A 27 17.07 14.50 -14.41
N THR A 28 15.90 14.91 -14.87
CA THR A 28 14.61 14.50 -14.28
C THR A 28 13.85 13.70 -15.33
N LEU A 29 13.57 12.45 -15.04
CA LEU A 29 12.77 11.59 -15.88
C LEU A 29 11.29 11.95 -15.72
N PRO A 30 10.55 12.19 -16.81
CA PRO A 30 9.10 12.30 -16.77
C PRO A 30 8.43 11.04 -16.19
N PRO A 31 7.16 11.13 -15.76
CA PRO A 31 6.35 9.97 -15.46
C PRO A 31 6.33 8.98 -16.63
N GLU A 32 6.25 7.67 -16.31
CA GLU A 32 6.14 6.57 -17.29
C GLU A 32 7.32 6.51 -18.30
N THR A 33 8.47 7.14 -18.01
CA THR A 33 9.65 7.07 -18.87
C THR A 33 10.15 5.64 -18.95
N VAL A 34 10.18 5.08 -20.14
CA VAL A 34 10.77 3.75 -20.42
C VAL A 34 12.29 3.83 -20.35
N PHE A 35 12.92 2.82 -19.76
CA PHE A 35 14.36 2.72 -19.63
C PHE A 35 14.84 1.27 -19.74
N THR A 36 16.12 1.10 -20.05
CA THR A 36 16.83 -0.19 -20.00
C THR A 36 17.71 -0.22 -18.77
N VAL A 37 17.69 -1.32 -18.03
CA VAL A 37 18.56 -1.55 -16.86
C VAL A 37 19.91 -2.04 -17.34
N LEU A 38 20.94 -1.27 -17.09
CA LEU A 38 22.33 -1.63 -17.40
C LEU A 38 22.97 -2.45 -16.27
N MET A 39 22.65 -2.09 -15.01
CA MET A 39 23.14 -2.78 -13.83
C MET A 39 22.12 -2.68 -12.69
N ASP A 40 21.92 -3.79 -12.02
CA ASP A 40 21.04 -3.88 -10.84
C ASP A 40 21.95 -3.92 -9.58
N MET A 41 21.90 -2.86 -8.78
CA MET A 41 22.76 -2.64 -7.62
C MET A 41 21.93 -2.36 -6.36
N ASP A 42 20.82 -3.04 -6.19
CA ASP A 42 19.82 -2.81 -5.13
C ASP A 42 20.33 -1.95 -3.94
N PRO A 43 19.66 -0.83 -3.60
CA PRO A 43 18.38 -0.34 -4.12
C PRO A 43 18.47 0.57 -5.36
N TRP A 44 19.62 0.68 -6.02
CA TRP A 44 19.85 1.52 -7.18
C TRP A 44 19.93 0.70 -8.46
N LEU A 45 19.38 1.27 -9.53
CA LEU A 45 19.47 0.74 -10.89
C LEU A 45 20.33 1.71 -11.71
N GLN A 46 21.39 1.23 -12.35
CA GLN A 46 21.99 1.97 -13.43
C GLN A 46 21.14 1.74 -14.66
N ILE A 47 20.67 2.81 -15.26
CA ILE A 47 19.73 2.77 -16.38
C ILE A 47 20.20 3.66 -17.53
N THR A 48 19.69 3.37 -18.72
CA THR A 48 19.70 4.28 -19.87
C THR A 48 18.28 4.54 -20.35
N SER A 49 18.00 5.78 -20.77
CA SER A 49 16.71 6.24 -21.27
C SER A 49 16.91 7.31 -22.32
N GLU A 50 15.86 7.82 -22.94
CA GLU A 50 15.93 8.98 -23.86
C GLU A 50 16.50 10.24 -23.18
N SER A 51 16.41 10.37 -21.86
CA SER A 51 16.94 11.48 -21.07
C SER A 51 18.41 11.28 -20.65
N GLY A 52 19.04 10.20 -21.11
CA GLY A 52 20.45 9.88 -20.82
C GLY A 52 20.64 8.68 -19.90
N GLU A 53 21.89 8.46 -19.51
CA GLU A 53 22.32 7.38 -18.61
C GLU A 53 22.54 7.93 -17.20
N GLY A 54 22.24 7.11 -16.19
CA GLY A 54 22.44 7.46 -14.79
C GLY A 54 21.84 6.44 -13.83
N TYR A 55 21.63 6.85 -12.60
CA TYR A 55 21.16 6.00 -11.52
C TYR A 55 19.75 6.41 -11.07
N LEU A 56 18.86 5.43 -11.06
CA LEU A 56 17.50 5.53 -10.61
C LEU A 56 17.31 4.64 -9.37
N HIS A 57 16.68 5.15 -8.34
CA HIS A 57 16.35 4.32 -7.19
C HIS A 57 15.18 3.37 -7.55
N ARG A 58 15.35 2.07 -7.25
CA ARG A 58 14.42 1.00 -7.63
C ARG A 58 12.96 1.25 -7.20
N ASN A 59 12.73 1.95 -6.08
CA ASN A 59 11.38 2.27 -5.62
C ASN A 59 10.60 3.20 -6.54
N PHE A 60 11.24 3.81 -7.52
CA PHE A 60 10.62 4.67 -8.52
C PHE A 60 10.56 4.01 -9.91
N ALA A 61 10.76 2.69 -9.95
CA ALA A 61 10.80 1.89 -11.16
C ALA A 61 9.78 0.74 -11.09
N ILE A 62 9.11 0.50 -12.21
CA ILE A 62 8.41 -0.75 -12.51
C ILE A 62 9.33 -1.48 -13.48
N LEU A 63 9.86 -2.63 -13.08
CA LEU A 63 10.74 -3.43 -13.93
C LEU A 63 9.93 -4.48 -14.66
N ASP A 64 10.21 -4.63 -15.94
CA ASP A 64 9.62 -5.70 -16.74
C ASP A 64 10.15 -7.07 -16.29
N PRO A 65 9.36 -8.14 -16.38
CA PRO A 65 9.79 -9.49 -16.08
C PRO A 65 10.99 -9.89 -16.95
N ILE A 66 11.96 -10.57 -16.35
CA ILE A 66 13.10 -11.13 -17.13
C ILE A 66 12.60 -12.39 -17.85
N GLU A 67 12.59 -12.40 -19.18
CA GLU A 67 12.08 -13.53 -19.96
C GLU A 67 12.90 -14.83 -19.85
N ASP A 68 14.16 -14.79 -19.42
CA ASP A 68 15.12 -15.91 -19.52
C ASP A 68 15.10 -16.93 -18.36
N TRP A 69 14.33 -16.74 -17.28
CA TRP A 69 14.25 -17.76 -16.22
C TRP A 69 12.86 -18.40 -16.07
N ALA A 70 11.94 -18.04 -16.94
CA ALA A 70 10.56 -18.57 -16.97
C ALA A 70 10.45 -20.02 -17.47
N VAL A 71 11.55 -20.75 -17.68
CA VAL A 71 11.55 -22.15 -18.15
C VAL A 71 11.74 -23.16 -17.02
N SER A 72 11.58 -22.75 -15.75
CA SER A 72 11.43 -23.74 -14.68
C SER A 72 10.67 -23.14 -13.51
N PHE A 73 9.43 -23.59 -13.32
CA PHE A 73 8.57 -23.28 -12.17
C PHE A 73 7.85 -21.92 -12.11
N ALA A 74 7.04 -21.59 -13.10
CA ALA A 74 5.75 -20.95 -12.85
C ALA A 74 4.86 -21.18 -14.05
N THR A 75 3.92 -22.08 -13.94
CA THR A 75 2.68 -21.96 -14.69
C THR A 75 2.13 -20.59 -14.30
N ALA A 76 2.16 -19.63 -15.20
CA ALA A 76 1.50 -18.34 -15.00
C ALA A 76 0.08 -18.68 -14.57
N ILE A 77 -0.35 -18.19 -13.39
CA ILE A 77 -1.74 -18.36 -12.97
C ILE A 77 -2.55 -17.47 -13.90
N VAL A 78 -3.05 -18.05 -14.97
CA VAL A 78 -4.01 -17.40 -15.84
C VAL A 78 -5.30 -17.29 -15.05
N LEU A 79 -5.69 -16.06 -14.73
CA LEU A 79 -6.98 -15.81 -14.10
C LEU A 79 -8.06 -16.10 -15.15
N THR A 80 -8.88 -17.08 -14.88
CA THR A 80 -9.96 -17.48 -15.77
C THR A 80 -11.32 -17.24 -15.12
N GLY A 81 -12.34 -17.26 -15.93
CA GLY A 81 -13.72 -17.14 -15.49
C GLY A 81 -14.65 -17.42 -16.65
N LYS A 82 -15.93 -17.18 -16.43
CA LYS A 82 -16.97 -17.35 -17.46
C LYS A 82 -18.03 -16.25 -17.35
N ALA A 83 -18.65 -15.95 -18.47
CA ALA A 83 -19.77 -15.02 -18.52
C ALA A 83 -20.96 -15.59 -17.73
N ARG A 84 -21.51 -14.84 -16.77
CA ARG A 84 -22.67 -15.24 -15.97
C ARG A 84 -23.94 -15.28 -16.76
N ASN A 85 -24.10 -14.30 -17.66
CA ASN A 85 -25.26 -14.08 -18.53
C ASN A 85 -24.78 -13.63 -19.91
N PHE A 86 -25.68 -13.24 -20.81
CA PHE A 86 -25.30 -12.53 -22.02
C PHE A 86 -24.54 -11.26 -21.67
N LEU A 87 -23.26 -11.17 -22.07
CA LEU A 87 -22.32 -10.16 -21.59
C LEU A 87 -21.76 -9.38 -22.78
N ASN A 88 -21.93 -8.06 -22.78
CA ASN A 88 -21.37 -7.21 -23.83
C ASN A 88 -19.86 -7.06 -23.63
N LEU A 89 -19.09 -7.52 -24.61
CA LEU A 89 -17.67 -7.19 -24.76
C LEU A 89 -17.55 -5.85 -25.47
N ARG A 90 -16.81 -4.90 -24.92
CA ARG A 90 -16.72 -3.52 -25.39
C ARG A 90 -15.30 -3.13 -25.72
N SER A 91 -15.15 -2.08 -26.54
CA SER A 91 -13.85 -1.54 -26.94
C SER A 91 -13.10 -0.77 -25.83
N GLY A 92 -13.77 -0.49 -24.71
CA GLY A 92 -13.18 0.22 -23.57
C GLY A 92 -13.97 0.03 -22.27
N PRO A 93 -13.41 0.48 -21.11
CA PRO A 93 -13.96 0.25 -19.78
C PRO A 93 -15.10 1.22 -19.46
N GLY A 94 -16.27 1.03 -20.08
CA GLY A 94 -17.44 1.85 -19.85
C GLY A 94 -18.64 1.48 -20.73
N THR A 95 -19.84 1.85 -20.30
CA THR A 95 -21.07 1.59 -21.10
C THR A 95 -21.19 2.50 -22.33
N ASN A 96 -20.42 3.57 -22.39
CA ASN A 96 -20.31 4.51 -23.50
C ASN A 96 -19.39 4.03 -24.63
N PHE A 97 -18.63 2.95 -24.43
CA PHE A 97 -17.79 2.36 -25.47
C PHE A 97 -18.57 1.38 -26.33
N ASP A 98 -18.16 1.23 -27.58
CA ASP A 98 -18.80 0.39 -28.57
C ASP A 98 -18.85 -1.09 -28.15
N LYS A 99 -19.93 -1.76 -28.48
CA LYS A 99 -20.06 -3.21 -28.32
C LYS A 99 -19.31 -3.91 -29.46
N ILE A 100 -18.33 -4.73 -29.13
CA ILE A 100 -17.61 -5.55 -30.11
C ILE A 100 -18.42 -6.81 -30.40
N VAL A 101 -18.80 -7.54 -29.35
CA VAL A 101 -19.55 -8.80 -29.44
C VAL A 101 -20.37 -9.02 -28.15
N VAL A 102 -21.35 -9.87 -28.18
CA VAL A 102 -22.10 -10.33 -27.02
C VAL A 102 -21.67 -11.77 -26.70
N LEU A 103 -21.03 -11.98 -25.57
CA LEU A 103 -20.66 -13.30 -25.08
C LEU A 103 -21.92 -14.01 -24.55
N ALA A 104 -22.07 -15.28 -24.90
CA ALA A 104 -23.15 -16.12 -24.36
C ALA A 104 -22.90 -16.46 -22.87
N PRO A 105 -23.93 -16.83 -22.07
CA PRO A 105 -23.72 -17.38 -20.75
C PRO A 105 -22.75 -18.57 -20.79
N GLU A 106 -21.94 -18.72 -19.73
CA GLU A 106 -20.92 -19.77 -19.59
C GLU A 106 -19.75 -19.69 -20.59
N THR A 107 -19.67 -18.64 -21.47
CA THR A 107 -18.52 -18.44 -22.34
C THR A 107 -17.25 -18.31 -21.49
N PRO A 108 -16.24 -19.18 -21.67
CA PRO A 108 -14.97 -19.08 -20.97
C PRO A 108 -14.24 -17.82 -21.37
N LEU A 109 -13.59 -17.18 -20.41
CA LEU A 109 -12.78 -15.99 -20.63
C LEU A 109 -11.52 -16.01 -19.77
N GLU A 110 -10.48 -15.42 -20.30
CA GLU A 110 -9.23 -15.14 -19.62
C GLU A 110 -9.23 -13.68 -19.17
N ILE A 111 -8.91 -13.43 -17.90
CA ILE A 111 -8.84 -12.07 -17.33
C ILE A 111 -7.43 -11.57 -17.49
N LEU A 112 -7.24 -10.57 -18.34
CA LEU A 112 -5.94 -9.99 -18.69
C LEU A 112 -5.56 -8.82 -17.76
N ALA A 113 -6.55 -8.01 -17.35
CA ALA A 113 -6.36 -6.88 -16.45
C ALA A 113 -7.69 -6.46 -15.78
N GLU A 114 -7.59 -5.69 -14.71
CA GLU A 114 -8.74 -5.12 -14.01
C GLU A 114 -8.65 -3.59 -14.05
N GLU A 115 -9.72 -2.92 -14.54
CA GLU A 115 -9.81 -1.47 -14.60
C GLU A 115 -11.08 -0.99 -13.87
N GLY A 116 -10.97 -0.82 -12.56
CA GLY A 116 -12.11 -0.50 -11.70
C GLY A 116 -13.13 -1.63 -11.67
N VAL A 117 -14.37 -1.36 -12.09
CA VAL A 117 -15.42 -2.38 -12.21
C VAL A 117 -15.39 -3.13 -13.56
N TRP A 118 -14.47 -2.77 -14.44
CA TRP A 118 -14.31 -3.37 -15.77
C TRP A 118 -13.12 -4.32 -15.78
N LEU A 119 -13.29 -5.45 -16.47
CA LEU A 119 -12.24 -6.44 -16.70
C LEU A 119 -11.85 -6.37 -18.18
N LYS A 120 -10.57 -6.20 -18.45
CA LYS A 120 -10.02 -6.48 -19.76
C LYS A 120 -9.89 -7.99 -19.88
N ILE A 121 -10.52 -8.57 -20.88
CA ILE A 121 -10.58 -10.01 -21.07
C ILE A 121 -10.21 -10.43 -22.48
N SER A 122 -9.86 -11.70 -22.64
CA SER A 122 -9.83 -12.41 -23.92
C SER A 122 -10.87 -13.52 -23.87
N ALA A 123 -11.77 -13.55 -24.85
CA ALA A 123 -12.77 -14.59 -25.00
C ALA A 123 -12.97 -14.88 -26.52
N GLU A 124 -12.99 -16.16 -26.90
CA GLU A 124 -13.20 -16.58 -28.30
C GLU A 124 -12.22 -15.90 -29.29
N GLY A 125 -10.99 -15.58 -28.81
CA GLY A 125 -9.96 -14.92 -29.64
C GLY A 125 -10.15 -13.39 -29.78
N VAL A 126 -11.16 -12.80 -29.13
CA VAL A 126 -11.42 -11.35 -29.13
C VAL A 126 -11.07 -10.76 -27.79
N GLN A 127 -10.34 -9.63 -27.79
CA GLN A 127 -10.05 -8.87 -26.58
C GLN A 127 -10.95 -7.65 -26.45
N GLY A 128 -11.29 -7.30 -25.21
CA GLY A 128 -12.09 -6.13 -24.90
C GLY A 128 -12.40 -6.04 -23.42
N PHE A 129 -13.39 -5.22 -23.09
CA PHE A 129 -13.77 -4.94 -21.72
C PHE A 129 -15.19 -5.45 -21.40
N VAL A 130 -15.33 -6.10 -20.25
CA VAL A 130 -16.61 -6.53 -19.70
C VAL A 130 -16.78 -6.00 -18.28
N HIS A 131 -18.00 -5.81 -17.84
CA HIS A 131 -18.25 -5.42 -16.47
C HIS A 131 -18.09 -6.63 -15.53
N GLY A 132 -17.27 -6.50 -14.49
CA GLY A 132 -16.85 -7.60 -13.61
C GLY A 132 -17.99 -8.31 -12.88
N ASP A 133 -19.10 -7.61 -12.60
CA ASP A 133 -20.27 -8.21 -11.92
C ASP A 133 -20.95 -9.32 -12.75
N TYR A 134 -20.70 -9.35 -14.04
CA TYR A 134 -21.26 -10.35 -14.96
C TYR A 134 -20.27 -11.46 -15.31
N VAL A 135 -19.15 -11.54 -14.59
CA VAL A 135 -18.15 -12.60 -14.71
C VAL A 135 -18.16 -13.46 -13.45
N VAL A 136 -18.27 -14.77 -13.62
CA VAL A 136 -18.00 -15.76 -12.57
C VAL A 136 -16.54 -16.15 -12.69
N ARG A 137 -15.71 -15.78 -11.74
CA ARG A 137 -14.28 -16.12 -11.72
C ARG A 137 -14.10 -17.56 -11.27
N ASP A 138 -13.20 -18.26 -11.91
CA ASP A 138 -12.79 -19.57 -11.45
C ASP A 138 -11.99 -19.45 -10.14
N PRO A 139 -12.12 -20.42 -9.21
CA PRO A 139 -11.28 -20.45 -8.03
C PRO A 139 -9.81 -20.61 -8.47
N LEU A 140 -8.92 -19.86 -7.82
CA LEU A 140 -7.47 -20.03 -8.03
C LEU A 140 -7.11 -21.50 -7.82
N PRO A 141 -6.28 -22.11 -8.70
CA PRO A 141 -5.81 -23.46 -8.50
C PRO A 141 -5.08 -23.53 -7.15
N THR A 142 -5.67 -24.23 -6.21
CA THR A 142 -5.02 -24.55 -4.94
C THR A 142 -3.85 -25.47 -5.24
N SER A 143 -2.64 -25.00 -4.97
CA SER A 143 -1.47 -25.88 -4.95
C SER A 143 -1.75 -27.00 -3.95
N GLN A 144 -1.98 -28.21 -4.44
CA GLN A 144 -2.02 -29.40 -3.57
C GLN A 144 -0.60 -29.63 -3.08
N THR A 145 -0.32 -29.15 -1.88
CA THR A 145 0.81 -29.62 -1.09
C THR A 145 0.47 -31.04 -0.62
N PRO A 146 1.36 -32.03 -0.82
CA PRO A 146 1.12 -33.37 -0.27
C PRO A 146 0.89 -33.29 1.23
N ALA A 147 -0.12 -33.97 1.73
CA ALA A 147 -0.43 -34.06 3.14
C ALA A 147 0.79 -34.68 3.90
N GLY A 148 1.52 -33.84 4.60
CA GLY A 148 2.63 -34.23 5.46
C GLY A 148 2.83 -33.19 6.54
N SER A 149 2.51 -33.55 7.77
CA SER A 149 2.75 -32.87 9.06
C SER A 149 2.07 -31.51 9.25
N PRO A 150 1.44 -31.24 10.38
CA PRO A 150 0.93 -29.91 10.70
C PRO A 150 2.11 -28.92 10.67
N PRO A 151 1.90 -27.69 10.15
CA PRO A 151 2.93 -26.66 10.16
C PRO A 151 3.35 -26.42 11.61
N PRO A 152 4.66 -26.21 11.87
CA PRO A 152 5.12 -25.81 13.18
C PRO A 152 4.37 -24.53 13.59
N PRO A 153 4.12 -24.31 14.89
CA PRO A 153 3.49 -23.07 15.37
C PRO A 153 4.28 -21.89 14.82
N PRO A 154 3.60 -20.79 14.43
CA PRO A 154 4.27 -19.63 13.86
C PRO A 154 5.37 -19.18 14.80
N GLN A 155 6.61 -19.28 14.33
CA GLN A 155 7.74 -18.72 15.05
C GLN A 155 7.49 -17.21 15.13
N LEU A 156 7.61 -16.66 16.35
CA LEU A 156 7.63 -15.22 16.58
C LEU A 156 8.58 -14.59 15.56
N PRO A 157 8.14 -13.57 14.79
CA PRO A 157 9.00 -12.99 13.78
C PRO A 157 10.30 -12.51 14.44
N THR A 158 11.42 -13.03 13.98
CA THR A 158 12.70 -12.35 14.17
C THR A 158 12.51 -10.92 13.67
N ASP A 159 13.03 -9.94 14.39
CA ASP A 159 12.75 -8.49 14.26
C ASP A 159 13.02 -7.89 12.85
N THR A 160 13.50 -8.69 11.91
CA THR A 160 13.85 -8.34 10.53
C THR A 160 13.07 -9.18 9.53
N ARG A 161 12.28 -8.53 8.68
CA ARG A 161 11.64 -9.18 7.53
C ARG A 161 12.63 -9.26 6.36
N PRO A 162 12.55 -10.28 5.49
CA PRO A 162 13.36 -10.32 4.28
C PRO A 162 13.22 -9.01 3.48
N GLY A 163 14.35 -8.39 3.12
CA GLY A 163 14.39 -7.10 2.39
C GLY A 163 14.37 -5.85 3.28
N GLU A 164 14.38 -5.99 4.62
CA GLU A 164 14.47 -4.87 5.56
C GLU A 164 15.89 -4.62 6.11
N GLU A 165 16.86 -5.42 5.72
CA GLU A 165 18.24 -5.39 6.26
C GLU A 165 18.95 -4.05 6.05
N ASN A 166 18.55 -3.30 5.01
CA ASN A 166 19.16 -2.03 4.62
C ASN A 166 18.34 -0.79 4.99
N LEU A 167 17.38 -0.91 5.91
CA LEU A 167 16.56 0.23 6.32
C LEU A 167 17.16 1.01 7.48
N ALA A 168 18.09 0.41 8.21
CA ALA A 168 18.75 1.01 9.38
C ALA A 168 19.67 2.19 8.97
N PRO A 169 19.90 3.17 9.88
CA PRO A 169 20.89 4.20 9.66
C PRO A 169 22.30 3.60 9.74
N PRO A 170 23.35 4.31 9.23
CA PRO A 170 24.73 3.93 9.45
C PRO A 170 25.04 3.72 10.95
N ALA A 171 25.97 2.83 11.26
CA ALA A 171 26.30 2.46 12.65
C ALA A 171 26.64 3.67 13.54
N GLY A 172 27.32 4.68 13.00
CA GLY A 172 27.66 5.91 13.73
C GLY A 172 26.47 6.86 13.97
N GLU A 173 25.29 6.58 13.41
CA GLU A 173 24.06 7.35 13.60
C GLU A 173 23.00 6.58 14.42
N MET A 174 23.36 5.40 14.94
CA MET A 174 22.50 4.65 15.85
C MET A 174 22.33 5.41 17.16
N LEU A 175 21.10 5.41 17.68
CA LEU A 175 20.76 6.09 18.93
C LEU A 175 20.73 5.09 20.11
N THR A 176 20.99 5.59 21.32
CA THR A 176 20.89 4.81 22.56
C THR A 176 19.79 5.41 23.41
N ALA A 177 18.79 4.60 23.77
CA ALA A 177 17.77 5.02 24.72
C ALA A 177 18.32 4.99 26.15
N PRO A 178 17.98 5.96 27.02
CA PRO A 178 18.34 5.89 28.43
C PRO A 178 17.65 4.70 29.10
N ALA A 179 18.30 4.09 30.09
CA ALA A 179 17.80 2.90 30.76
C ALA A 179 16.43 3.15 31.46
N ASP A 180 16.23 4.35 31.96
CA ASP A 180 15.02 4.87 32.61
C ASP A 180 14.09 5.63 31.64
N GLY A 181 14.38 5.59 30.32
CA GLY A 181 13.59 6.29 29.31
C GLY A 181 12.12 5.88 29.29
N ASP A 182 11.24 6.86 29.09
CA ASP A 182 9.81 6.62 28.89
C ASP A 182 9.52 5.82 27.61
N PHE A 183 8.26 5.43 27.43
CA PHE A 183 7.81 4.68 26.24
C PHE A 183 8.16 5.41 24.94
N THR A 184 7.92 6.73 24.87
CA THR A 184 8.16 7.55 23.67
C THR A 184 9.64 7.56 23.32
N SER A 185 10.51 7.77 24.31
CA SER A 185 11.97 7.77 24.17
C SER A 185 12.48 6.44 23.59
N ARG A 186 12.08 5.32 24.19
CA ARG A 186 12.48 3.98 23.69
C ARG A 186 11.97 3.71 22.29
N SER A 187 10.72 4.11 22.00
CA SER A 187 10.10 3.87 20.71
C SER A 187 10.72 4.69 19.58
N VAL A 188 11.01 5.96 19.82
CA VAL A 188 11.70 6.85 18.88
C VAL A 188 13.06 6.25 18.51
N VAL A 189 13.85 5.82 19.51
CA VAL A 189 15.16 5.20 19.29
C VAL A 189 15.02 3.88 18.52
N LYS A 190 14.06 3.02 18.90
CA LYS A 190 13.80 1.75 18.20
C LYS A 190 13.45 1.96 16.73
N ILE A 191 12.54 2.91 16.45
CA ILE A 191 12.10 3.22 15.08
C ILE A 191 13.26 3.76 14.24
N TRP A 192 14.03 4.70 14.80
CA TRP A 192 15.20 5.23 14.10
C TRP A 192 16.22 4.15 13.79
N ASN A 193 16.62 3.38 14.78
CA ASN A 193 17.63 2.34 14.61
C ASN A 193 17.20 1.25 13.60
N ARG A 194 15.89 1.09 13.41
CA ARG A 194 15.34 0.12 12.45
C ARG A 194 15.17 0.68 11.04
N PHE A 195 14.72 1.92 10.91
CA PHE A 195 14.29 2.50 9.63
C PHE A 195 14.95 3.83 9.28
N GLY A 196 15.85 4.33 10.12
CA GLY A 196 16.40 5.68 10.02
C GLY A 196 17.17 5.95 8.72
N GLY A 197 17.78 4.94 8.12
CA GLY A 197 18.41 5.05 6.81
C GLY A 197 17.38 5.43 5.72
N LEU A 198 16.29 4.67 5.63
CA LEU A 198 15.22 4.95 4.67
C LEU A 198 14.52 6.29 4.97
N PHE A 199 14.23 6.58 6.24
CA PHE A 199 13.63 7.87 6.61
C PHE A 199 14.51 9.06 6.20
N LYS A 200 15.82 8.95 6.41
CA LYS A 200 16.77 9.99 6.04
C LYS A 200 16.79 10.23 4.53
N GLU A 201 16.83 9.17 3.73
CA GLU A 201 16.82 9.27 2.27
C GLU A 201 15.55 9.99 1.76
N LEU A 202 14.39 9.47 2.12
CA LEU A 202 13.10 10.01 1.65
C LEU A 202 12.83 11.42 2.18
N ALA A 203 13.17 11.69 3.45
CA ALA A 203 13.00 13.01 4.04
C ALA A 203 13.90 14.06 3.38
N GLN A 204 15.13 13.69 3.01
CA GLN A 204 16.04 14.58 2.30
C GLN A 204 15.51 14.95 0.91
N GLU A 205 14.91 14.02 0.18
CA GLU A 205 14.27 14.31 -1.11
C GLU A 205 13.13 15.33 -0.96
N LEU A 206 12.32 15.18 0.09
CA LEU A 206 11.18 16.05 0.36
C LEU A 206 11.54 17.32 1.13
N ARG A 207 12.80 17.50 1.53
CA ARG A 207 13.29 18.61 2.35
C ARG A 207 12.53 18.75 3.68
N ILE A 208 12.24 17.62 4.32
CA ILE A 208 11.66 17.56 5.67
C ILE A 208 12.68 16.97 6.63
N ASP A 209 12.49 17.22 7.93
CA ASP A 209 13.30 16.57 8.95
C ASP A 209 12.92 15.08 9.09
N PRO A 210 13.86 14.13 9.02
CA PRO A 210 13.56 12.70 9.19
C PRO A 210 12.95 12.36 10.56
N GLY A 211 13.18 13.18 11.59
CA GLY A 211 12.55 13.03 12.90
C GLY A 211 11.04 13.22 12.87
N VAL A 212 10.54 14.04 11.93
CA VAL A 212 9.10 14.19 11.71
C VAL A 212 8.48 12.87 11.23
N ALA A 213 9.13 12.19 10.29
CA ALA A 213 8.65 10.88 9.81
C ALA A 213 8.66 9.82 10.93
N VAL A 214 9.72 9.81 11.76
CA VAL A 214 9.80 8.95 12.95
C VAL A 214 8.65 9.23 13.93
N ALA A 215 8.37 10.52 14.20
CA ALA A 215 7.32 10.93 15.11
C ALA A 215 5.93 10.51 14.61
N VAL A 216 5.62 10.76 13.33
CA VAL A 216 4.33 10.36 12.73
C VAL A 216 4.18 8.85 12.74
N PHE A 217 5.21 8.10 12.32
CA PHE A 217 5.16 6.64 12.33
C PHE A 217 4.91 6.08 13.74
N LEU A 218 5.54 6.66 14.77
CA LEU A 218 5.28 6.29 16.17
C LEU A 218 3.83 6.54 16.57
N ILE A 219 3.30 7.73 16.29
CA ILE A 219 1.98 8.15 16.78
C ILE A 219 0.85 7.38 16.11
N GLU A 220 0.98 7.07 14.80
CA GLU A 220 -0.09 6.39 14.05
C GLU A 220 -0.18 4.88 14.33
N SER A 221 0.92 4.24 14.78
CA SER A 221 0.92 2.78 14.96
C SER A 221 1.64 2.28 16.20
N GLY A 222 2.14 3.18 17.04
CA GLY A 222 3.08 2.81 18.10
C GLY A 222 4.44 2.35 17.54
N GLY A 223 4.75 2.72 16.29
CA GLY A 223 5.99 2.38 15.62
C GLY A 223 6.01 1.02 14.93
N GLU A 224 4.87 0.34 14.87
CA GLU A 224 4.77 -1.01 14.32
C GLU A 224 3.71 -1.07 13.22
N GLY A 225 4.12 -1.47 12.00
CA GLY A 225 3.22 -1.64 10.86
C GLY A 225 2.51 -3.00 10.82
N PHE A 226 2.95 -3.93 11.69
CA PHE A 226 2.44 -5.30 11.75
C PHE A 226 2.01 -5.67 13.16
N GLY A 227 1.04 -6.57 13.27
CA GLY A 227 0.63 -7.17 14.54
C GLY A 227 1.64 -8.21 15.03
N SER A 228 1.46 -8.68 16.27
CA SER A 228 2.27 -9.78 16.84
C SER A 228 2.11 -11.11 16.09
N ASP A 229 1.03 -11.26 15.32
CA ASP A 229 0.76 -12.39 14.44
C ASP A 229 1.41 -12.25 13.05
N GLY A 230 2.22 -11.21 12.84
CA GLY A 230 2.90 -10.93 11.58
C GLY A 230 2.02 -10.35 10.47
N ARG A 231 0.71 -10.21 10.68
CA ARG A 231 -0.20 -9.59 9.72
C ARG A 231 -0.10 -8.07 9.75
N LEU A 232 -0.37 -7.45 8.60
CA LEU A 232 -0.50 -6.00 8.48
C LEU A 232 -1.48 -5.46 9.52
N LYS A 233 -1.12 -4.41 10.25
CA LYS A 233 -2.09 -3.71 11.10
C LYS A 233 -3.12 -3.03 10.24
N ILE A 234 -4.39 -3.27 10.53
CA ILE A 234 -5.51 -2.67 9.81
C ILE A 234 -6.55 -2.12 10.78
N ARG A 235 -7.34 -1.18 10.28
CA ARG A 235 -8.56 -0.71 10.91
C ARG A 235 -9.66 -0.62 9.86
N PHE A 236 -10.71 -1.42 9.99
CA PHE A 236 -11.81 -1.49 9.03
C PHE A 236 -12.90 -0.47 9.35
N GLU A 237 -13.36 0.28 8.36
CA GLU A 237 -14.34 1.35 8.52
C GLU A 237 -15.66 1.01 7.82
N ASN A 238 -16.67 0.56 8.60
CA ASN A 238 -17.98 0.17 8.07
C ASN A 238 -18.61 1.25 7.19
N HIS A 239 -18.50 2.52 7.58
CA HIS A 239 -19.11 3.63 6.84
C HIS A 239 -18.42 3.85 5.47
N ILE A 240 -17.14 3.57 5.37
CA ILE A 240 -16.40 3.61 4.11
C ILE A 240 -16.81 2.43 3.23
N PHE A 241 -16.91 1.22 3.81
CA PHE A 241 -17.39 0.03 3.09
C PHE A 241 -18.84 0.21 2.59
N ARG A 242 -19.68 0.87 3.38
CA ARG A 242 -21.02 1.27 2.92
C ARG A 242 -20.95 2.20 1.69
N ASN A 243 -19.99 3.11 1.64
CA ASN A 243 -19.84 4.03 0.51
C ASN A 243 -19.42 3.32 -0.78
N TYR A 244 -18.52 2.36 -0.71
CA TYR A 244 -17.98 1.67 -1.88
C TYR A 244 -18.85 0.49 -2.32
N TRP A 245 -19.41 -0.27 -1.38
CA TRP A 245 -20.19 -1.46 -1.67
C TRP A 245 -21.64 -1.39 -1.16
N GLY A 246 -21.82 -0.97 0.09
CA GLY A 246 -23.11 -1.06 0.78
C GLY A 246 -24.21 -0.25 0.13
N LYS A 247 -23.93 0.91 -0.48
CA LYS A 247 -24.94 1.75 -1.16
C LYS A 247 -25.71 1.01 -2.24
N ASN A 248 -25.04 0.10 -2.93
CA ASN A 248 -25.65 -0.73 -3.98
C ASN A 248 -26.15 -2.07 -3.45
N ASN A 249 -25.95 -2.37 -2.16
CA ASN A 249 -26.25 -3.64 -1.51
C ASN A 249 -26.83 -3.43 -0.11
N LEU A 250 -27.71 -2.42 0.07
CA LEU A 250 -28.18 -1.95 1.38
C LEU A 250 -28.75 -3.07 2.25
N ALA A 251 -29.66 -3.89 1.72
CA ALA A 251 -30.27 -4.96 2.49
C ALA A 251 -29.25 -5.96 3.04
N ARG A 252 -28.21 -6.26 2.26
CA ARG A 252 -27.14 -7.17 2.71
C ARG A 252 -26.16 -6.47 3.63
N PHE A 253 -25.85 -5.20 3.38
CA PHE A 253 -25.01 -4.40 4.27
C PHE A 253 -25.63 -4.34 5.68
N ASP A 254 -26.89 -3.96 5.80
CA ASP A 254 -27.59 -3.78 7.08
C ASP A 254 -27.76 -5.11 7.86
N GLN A 255 -27.68 -6.26 7.17
CA GLN A 255 -27.63 -7.56 7.83
C GLN A 255 -26.34 -7.82 8.59
N HIS A 256 -25.21 -7.25 8.15
CA HIS A 256 -23.86 -7.62 8.63
C HIS A 256 -23.08 -6.47 9.25
N PHE A 257 -23.37 -5.23 8.91
CA PHE A 257 -22.60 -4.06 9.34
C PHE A 257 -23.51 -2.96 9.85
N ARG A 258 -23.07 -2.28 10.90
CA ARG A 258 -23.71 -1.07 11.38
C ARG A 258 -22.70 -0.11 12.01
N PHE A 259 -23.11 1.16 12.16
CA PHE A 259 -22.41 2.22 12.84
C PHE A 259 -23.42 3.24 13.36
N THR A 260 -22.96 4.15 14.23
CA THR A 260 -23.85 5.13 14.86
C THR A 260 -24.45 6.08 13.83
N ALA A 261 -25.78 6.20 13.78
CA ALA A 261 -26.48 7.16 12.93
C ALA A 261 -26.03 8.60 13.27
N GLY A 262 -25.73 9.40 12.23
CA GLY A 262 -25.26 10.79 12.39
C GLY A 262 -23.82 10.95 12.88
N LYS A 263 -23.13 9.86 13.28
CA LYS A 263 -21.71 9.83 13.68
C LYS A 263 -21.03 8.61 13.06
N SER A 264 -20.97 8.57 11.74
CA SER A 264 -20.59 7.39 10.97
C SER A 264 -19.21 6.78 11.29
N TRP A 265 -18.35 7.54 11.98
CA TRP A 265 -17.00 7.10 12.44
C TRP A 265 -17.01 6.44 13.83
N THR A 266 -18.19 6.18 14.42
CA THR A 266 -18.34 5.57 15.75
C THR A 266 -19.33 4.41 15.75
N GLY A 267 -19.22 3.54 16.77
CA GLY A 267 -20.18 2.45 16.97
C GLY A 267 -20.13 1.40 15.87
N HIS A 268 -18.95 1.15 15.32
CA HIS A 268 -18.78 0.12 14.30
C HIS A 268 -18.95 -1.26 14.92
N GLU A 269 -19.92 -1.98 14.42
CA GLU A 269 -20.20 -3.35 14.81
C GLU A 269 -20.45 -4.20 13.56
N TRP A 270 -20.21 -5.47 13.70
CA TRP A 270 -20.32 -6.46 12.65
C TRP A 270 -20.88 -7.77 13.21
N ARG A 271 -21.46 -8.58 12.34
CA ARG A 271 -21.84 -9.96 12.61
C ARG A 271 -21.75 -10.80 11.32
N PRO A 272 -21.27 -12.06 11.40
CA PRO A 272 -21.11 -12.91 10.22
C PRO A 272 -22.44 -13.43 9.67
N SER A 273 -23.48 -13.51 10.52
CA SER A 273 -24.81 -14.00 10.16
C SER A 273 -25.90 -13.16 10.86
N PRO A 274 -27.08 -12.96 10.23
CA PRO A 274 -28.19 -12.17 10.80
C PRO A 274 -28.75 -12.70 12.12
N ASP A 275 -28.55 -13.96 12.43
CA ASP A 275 -28.96 -14.63 13.67
C ASP A 275 -27.95 -14.47 14.81
N GLN A 276 -26.73 -13.97 14.53
CA GLN A 276 -25.71 -13.73 15.53
C GLN A 276 -25.77 -12.32 16.12
N ALA A 277 -25.24 -12.20 17.35
CA ALA A 277 -25.18 -10.92 18.04
C ALA A 277 -24.17 -9.98 17.34
N TRP A 278 -24.47 -8.68 17.41
CA TRP A 278 -23.56 -7.64 16.95
C TRP A 278 -22.30 -7.59 17.82
N GLN A 279 -21.15 -7.46 17.18
CA GLN A 279 -19.85 -7.45 17.82
C GLN A 279 -19.06 -6.19 17.46
N GLY A 280 -18.55 -5.48 18.47
CA GLY A 280 -17.52 -4.46 18.26
C GLY A 280 -16.20 -5.14 17.91
N PHE A 281 -15.43 -4.53 17.04
CA PHE A 281 -14.17 -5.10 16.55
C PHE A 281 -12.97 -4.16 16.64
N HIS A 282 -13.19 -2.86 16.76
CA HIS A 282 -12.11 -1.89 16.91
C HIS A 282 -11.27 -2.12 18.17
N GLY A 283 -9.96 -1.94 18.02
CA GLY A 283 -8.99 -2.15 19.07
C GLY A 283 -8.51 -3.60 19.25
N ASN A 284 -9.02 -4.53 18.44
CA ASN A 284 -8.59 -5.93 18.43
C ASN A 284 -8.23 -6.36 17.00
N GLN A 285 -6.94 -6.53 16.71
CA GLN A 285 -6.46 -6.86 15.38
C GLN A 285 -7.01 -8.19 14.83
N GLY A 286 -7.22 -9.18 15.67
CA GLY A 286 -7.87 -10.43 15.26
C GLY A 286 -9.27 -10.19 14.71
N LYS A 287 -10.08 -9.42 15.44
CA LYS A 287 -11.44 -9.05 15.01
C LYS A 287 -11.46 -8.11 13.81
N GLU A 288 -10.52 -7.15 13.71
CA GLU A 288 -10.36 -6.33 12.49
C GLU A 288 -10.14 -7.20 11.25
N TRP A 289 -9.29 -8.21 11.36
CA TRP A 289 -9.04 -9.15 10.28
C TRP A 289 -10.23 -10.08 9.99
N GLU A 290 -11.02 -10.47 10.98
CA GLU A 290 -12.25 -11.25 10.79
C GLU A 290 -13.27 -10.46 9.95
N VAL A 291 -13.60 -9.23 10.37
CA VAL A 291 -14.54 -8.39 9.64
C VAL A 291 -14.03 -8.03 8.25
N PHE A 292 -12.74 -7.73 8.12
CA PHE A 292 -12.12 -7.43 6.83
C PHE A 292 -12.19 -8.63 5.88
N THR A 293 -11.87 -9.84 6.37
CA THR A 293 -11.94 -11.08 5.58
C THR A 293 -13.38 -11.35 5.12
N PHE A 294 -14.36 -11.14 6.00
CA PHE A 294 -15.77 -11.25 5.62
C PHE A 294 -16.15 -10.21 4.55
N ALA A 295 -15.75 -8.94 4.73
CA ALA A 295 -16.02 -7.88 3.75
C ALA A 295 -15.37 -8.18 2.39
N ARG A 296 -14.16 -8.74 2.36
CA ARG A 296 -13.48 -9.20 1.14
C ARG A 296 -14.25 -10.29 0.40
N SER A 297 -14.94 -11.16 1.10
CA SER A 297 -15.79 -12.17 0.46
C SER A 297 -17.03 -11.57 -0.24
N LEU A 298 -17.39 -10.34 0.11
CA LEU A 298 -18.48 -9.59 -0.53
C LEU A 298 -17.97 -8.74 -1.69
N ASP A 299 -16.86 -8.02 -1.48
CA ASP A 299 -16.16 -7.20 -2.48
C ASP A 299 -14.72 -6.90 -2.00
N ASP A 300 -13.72 -7.51 -2.63
CA ASP A 300 -12.34 -7.42 -2.22
C ASP A 300 -11.76 -6.00 -2.39
N ALA A 301 -12.08 -5.33 -3.49
CA ALA A 301 -11.60 -3.98 -3.75
C ALA A 301 -12.23 -2.98 -2.77
N ALA A 302 -13.56 -3.02 -2.60
CA ALA A 302 -14.25 -2.15 -1.67
C ALA A 302 -13.80 -2.39 -0.21
N ALA A 303 -13.55 -3.63 0.18
CA ALA A 303 -13.03 -3.96 1.50
C ALA A 303 -11.63 -3.36 1.70
N LYS A 304 -10.70 -3.52 0.75
CA LYS A 304 -9.36 -2.93 0.81
C LYS A 304 -9.38 -1.40 0.81
N MET A 305 -10.28 -0.76 0.07
CA MET A 305 -10.49 0.69 0.14
C MET A 305 -11.00 1.17 1.50
N SER A 306 -11.62 0.27 2.26
CA SER A 306 -12.28 0.58 3.53
C SER A 306 -11.45 0.32 4.77
N ILE A 307 -10.17 -0.01 4.62
CA ILE A 307 -9.24 -0.13 5.73
C ILE A 307 -8.22 1.00 5.74
N SER A 308 -7.83 1.47 6.92
CA SER A 308 -6.53 2.08 7.10
C SER A 308 -5.50 0.97 7.40
N MET A 309 -4.26 1.14 6.96
CA MET A 309 -3.29 0.04 6.99
C MET A 309 -1.87 0.48 7.30
N GLY A 310 -1.15 -0.43 7.95
CA GLY A 310 0.28 -0.32 8.23
C GLY A 310 0.64 0.66 9.34
N GLY A 311 1.90 1.01 9.41
CA GLY A 311 2.43 1.99 10.36
C GLY A 311 1.76 3.36 10.22
N PRO A 312 1.72 3.95 9.02
CA PRO A 312 1.16 5.27 8.82
C PRO A 312 -0.38 5.32 8.80
N GLN A 313 -1.07 4.20 8.95
CA GLN A 313 -2.55 4.10 8.99
C GLN A 313 -3.24 4.82 7.81
N ILE A 314 -2.69 4.69 6.60
CA ILE A 314 -3.26 5.31 5.41
C ILE A 314 -4.46 4.50 4.93
N MET A 315 -5.57 5.19 4.68
CA MET A 315 -6.77 4.58 4.11
C MET A 315 -6.53 4.05 2.70
N GLY A 316 -7.03 2.84 2.40
CA GLY A 316 -6.84 2.18 1.12
C GLY A 316 -7.34 2.98 -0.08
N PHE A 317 -8.41 3.79 0.08
CA PHE A 317 -8.88 4.66 -1.00
C PHE A 317 -7.88 5.75 -1.44
N ASN A 318 -6.79 5.94 -0.67
CA ASN A 318 -5.70 6.85 -1.04
C ASN A 318 -4.62 6.18 -1.90
N TYR A 319 -4.83 4.98 -2.40
CA TYR A 319 -3.83 4.21 -3.16
C TYR A 319 -3.16 5.03 -4.27
N ALA A 320 -3.93 5.80 -5.04
CA ALA A 320 -3.39 6.64 -6.11
C ALA A 320 -2.50 7.78 -5.57
N THR A 321 -2.87 8.41 -4.44
CA THR A 321 -2.05 9.44 -3.79
C THR A 321 -0.76 8.87 -3.22
N THR A 322 -0.76 7.59 -2.83
CA THR A 322 0.44 6.87 -2.37
C THR A 322 1.27 6.29 -3.52
N GLY A 323 0.88 6.57 -4.78
CA GLY A 323 1.62 6.20 -5.98
C GLY A 323 1.39 4.77 -6.46
N PHE A 324 0.30 4.13 -6.04
CA PHE A 324 -0.09 2.79 -6.52
C PHE A 324 -1.19 2.89 -7.57
N GLU A 325 -1.18 1.97 -8.53
CA GLU A 325 -2.19 1.91 -9.59
C GLU A 325 -3.54 1.36 -9.10
N SER A 326 -3.51 0.59 -8.03
CA SER A 326 -4.72 0.00 -7.43
C SER A 326 -4.57 -0.17 -5.93
N VAL A 327 -5.70 -0.30 -5.24
CA VAL A 327 -5.72 -0.63 -3.81
C VAL A 327 -5.13 -2.02 -3.55
N HIS A 328 -5.18 -2.93 -4.53
CA HIS A 328 -4.57 -4.25 -4.42
C HIS A 328 -3.04 -4.14 -4.35
N GLN A 329 -2.42 -3.38 -5.26
CA GLN A 329 -0.98 -3.14 -5.23
C GLN A 329 -0.54 -2.45 -3.92
N MET A 330 -1.29 -1.44 -3.45
CA MET A 330 -1.00 -0.80 -2.17
C MET A 330 -1.07 -1.80 -1.01
N PHE A 331 -2.13 -2.61 -0.94
CA PHE A 331 -2.32 -3.61 0.10
C PHE A 331 -1.18 -4.63 0.11
N ASP A 332 -0.78 -5.13 -1.05
CA ASP A 332 0.29 -6.12 -1.20
C ASP A 332 1.64 -5.52 -0.80
N ALA A 333 1.97 -4.31 -1.29
CA ALA A 333 3.22 -3.62 -0.95
C ALA A 333 3.32 -3.31 0.56
N PHE A 334 2.21 -2.88 1.19
CA PHE A 334 2.17 -2.65 2.63
C PHE A 334 2.26 -3.95 3.44
N GLY A 335 1.69 -5.04 2.91
CA GLY A 335 1.74 -6.37 3.50
C GLY A 335 3.11 -7.05 3.40
N GLN A 336 3.91 -6.72 2.40
CA GLN A 336 5.25 -7.30 2.21
C GLN A 336 6.26 -6.82 3.25
N GLY A 337 6.20 -5.54 3.68
CA GLY A 337 7.16 -5.02 4.64
C GLY A 337 7.01 -3.54 4.96
N ASN A 338 7.79 -3.08 5.94
CA ASN A 338 7.76 -1.68 6.39
C ASN A 338 8.29 -0.71 5.32
N ARG A 339 9.15 -1.15 4.39
CA ARG A 339 9.62 -0.31 3.28
C ARG A 339 8.45 0.23 2.46
N GLY A 340 7.51 -0.64 2.02
CA GLY A 340 6.34 -0.24 1.26
C GLY A 340 5.47 0.78 2.00
N GLN A 341 5.30 0.58 3.30
CA GLN A 341 4.53 1.47 4.17
C GLN A 341 5.18 2.85 4.34
N ILE A 342 6.50 2.89 4.56
CA ILE A 342 7.26 4.15 4.70
C ILE A 342 7.27 4.92 3.39
N VAL A 343 7.53 4.27 2.27
CA VAL A 343 7.49 4.89 0.94
C VAL A 343 6.08 5.43 0.65
N GLY A 344 5.03 4.65 0.92
CA GLY A 344 3.64 5.07 0.78
C GLY A 344 3.31 6.30 1.64
N PHE A 345 3.82 6.36 2.88
CA PHE A 345 3.68 7.53 3.74
C PHE A 345 4.28 8.81 3.11
N PHE A 346 5.53 8.75 2.68
CA PHE A 346 6.18 9.92 2.09
C PHE A 346 5.52 10.36 0.78
N ARG A 347 5.05 9.43 -0.04
CA ARG A 347 4.26 9.75 -1.24
C ARG A 347 2.91 10.38 -0.89
N PHE A 348 2.22 9.85 0.11
CA PHE A 348 0.98 10.43 0.61
C PHE A 348 1.18 11.86 1.11
N VAL A 349 2.29 12.13 1.81
CA VAL A 349 2.67 13.49 2.25
C VAL A 349 2.93 14.40 1.04
N GLN A 350 3.64 13.91 0.05
CA GLN A 350 3.92 14.65 -1.18
C GLN A 350 2.63 14.95 -1.99
N GLY A 351 1.61 14.08 -1.91
CA GLY A 351 0.27 14.36 -2.43
C GLY A 351 0.18 14.56 -3.94
N GLY A 352 1.07 13.97 -4.72
CA GLY A 352 1.11 14.11 -6.19
C GLY A 352 1.51 15.49 -6.70
N THR A 353 1.78 16.46 -5.83
CA THR A 353 2.22 17.82 -6.17
C THR A 353 3.42 18.24 -5.35
N PRO A 354 4.39 18.98 -5.92
CA PRO A 354 5.60 19.42 -5.20
C PRO A 354 5.34 20.30 -3.97
N ASN A 355 4.16 20.91 -3.88
CA ASN A 355 3.77 21.88 -2.83
C ASN A 355 2.48 21.46 -2.13
N SER A 356 2.28 20.16 -1.85
CA SER A 356 1.09 19.76 -1.11
C SER A 356 1.05 20.43 0.27
N GLN A 357 -0.13 20.76 0.74
CA GLN A 357 -0.28 21.42 2.04
C GLN A 357 0.28 20.55 3.20
N ARG A 358 0.22 19.22 3.08
CA ARG A 358 0.81 18.29 4.04
C ARG A 358 2.33 18.39 4.06
N LEU A 359 2.95 18.40 2.87
CA LEU A 359 4.40 18.54 2.75
C LEU A 359 4.88 19.89 3.30
N VAL A 360 4.23 20.99 2.92
CA VAL A 360 4.57 22.34 3.43
C VAL A 360 4.44 22.39 4.96
N ALA A 361 3.39 21.82 5.52
CA ALA A 361 3.21 21.78 6.96
C ALA A 361 4.36 21.02 7.68
N LEU A 362 4.83 19.91 7.11
CA LEU A 362 5.99 19.18 7.66
C LEU A 362 7.31 19.94 7.48
N GLN A 363 7.51 20.63 6.36
CA GLN A 363 8.69 21.46 6.10
C GLN A 363 8.81 22.65 7.08
N THR A 364 7.67 23.17 7.51
CA THR A 364 7.58 24.30 8.45
C THR A 364 7.34 23.87 9.91
N LEU A 365 7.30 22.57 10.19
CA LEU A 365 7.01 21.99 11.51
C LEU A 365 5.65 22.45 12.08
N ASP A 366 4.70 22.79 11.21
CA ASP A 366 3.32 23.11 11.59
C ASP A 366 2.54 21.81 11.80
N PHE A 367 2.75 21.18 12.97
CA PHE A 367 2.15 19.89 13.28
C PHE A 367 0.64 19.96 13.46
N GLU A 368 0.08 21.10 13.83
CA GLU A 368 -1.37 21.25 13.93
C GLU A 368 -2.03 21.20 12.56
N LYS A 369 -1.49 21.96 11.60
CA LYS A 369 -1.95 21.94 10.22
C LYS A 369 -1.74 20.56 9.60
N PHE A 370 -0.58 19.92 9.83
CA PHE A 370 -0.32 18.57 9.33
C PHE A 370 -1.33 17.56 9.88
N ALA A 371 -1.53 17.53 11.21
CA ALA A 371 -2.47 16.63 11.86
C ALA A 371 -3.92 16.87 11.40
N GLY A 372 -4.32 18.12 11.19
CA GLY A 372 -5.63 18.45 10.65
C GLY A 372 -5.86 17.90 9.23
N LEU A 373 -4.82 17.93 8.39
CA LEU A 373 -4.85 17.40 7.01
C LEU A 373 -4.69 15.88 6.93
N TYR A 374 -4.09 15.27 7.94
CA TYR A 374 -3.79 13.83 7.98
C TYR A 374 -4.85 13.03 8.75
N ASN A 375 -5.15 13.44 10.00
CA ASN A 375 -6.07 12.76 10.90
C ASN A 375 -7.49 13.38 10.93
N GLY A 376 -7.65 14.54 10.30
CA GLY A 376 -8.88 15.32 10.30
C GLY A 376 -8.95 16.39 11.40
N PRO A 377 -9.75 17.45 11.20
CA PRO A 377 -9.71 18.67 12.04
C PRO A 377 -10.12 18.42 13.49
N GLY A 378 -11.00 17.44 13.76
CA GLY A 378 -11.47 17.15 15.11
C GLY A 378 -10.42 16.55 16.06
N GLN A 379 -9.27 16.13 15.55
CA GLN A 379 -8.18 15.51 16.32
C GLN A 379 -6.84 16.30 16.17
N ALA A 380 -6.84 17.38 15.40
CA ALA A 380 -5.63 18.11 15.01
C ALA A 380 -4.74 18.46 16.19
N SER A 381 -5.23 19.23 17.18
CA SER A 381 -4.43 19.68 18.31
C SER A 381 -3.90 18.54 19.18
N ARG A 382 -4.68 17.45 19.34
CA ARG A 382 -4.24 16.28 20.09
C ARG A 382 -3.07 15.57 19.41
N TYR A 383 -3.21 15.26 18.12
CA TYR A 383 -2.16 14.59 17.36
C TYR A 383 -0.94 15.48 17.17
N ALA A 384 -1.13 16.78 16.97
CA ALA A 384 -0.03 17.74 16.91
C ALA A 384 0.85 17.70 18.17
N GLY A 385 0.25 17.71 19.34
CA GLY A 385 0.99 17.63 20.61
C GLY A 385 1.75 16.31 20.77
N LEU A 386 1.18 15.19 20.34
CA LEU A 386 1.84 13.89 20.35
C LEU A 386 3.01 13.82 19.38
N ILE A 387 2.83 14.31 18.14
CA ILE A 387 3.87 14.35 17.12
C ILE A 387 5.01 15.28 17.56
N GLN A 388 4.68 16.49 18.06
CA GLN A 388 5.65 17.44 18.60
C GLN A 388 6.50 16.78 19.70
N GLY A 389 5.85 16.15 20.68
CA GLY A 389 6.56 15.50 21.79
C GLY A 389 7.50 14.39 21.33
N ALA A 390 7.09 13.58 20.37
CA ALA A 390 7.93 12.52 19.78
C ALA A 390 9.10 13.12 18.97
N TYR A 391 8.86 14.19 18.22
CA TYR A 391 9.88 14.90 17.44
C TYR A 391 10.95 15.54 18.34
N GLU A 392 10.55 16.23 19.43
CA GLU A 392 11.49 16.81 20.38
C GLU A 392 12.35 15.75 21.08
N ARG A 393 11.80 14.58 21.40
CA ARG A 393 12.57 13.44 21.91
C ARG A 393 13.60 12.95 20.90
N PHE A 394 13.23 12.84 19.61
CA PHE A 394 14.16 12.47 18.56
C PHE A 394 15.33 13.46 18.45
N LYS A 395 15.05 14.77 18.45
CA LYS A 395 16.08 15.82 18.42
C LYS A 395 17.05 15.72 19.61
N GLN A 396 16.49 15.54 20.81
CA GLN A 396 17.28 15.38 22.03
C GLN A 396 18.29 14.24 21.90
N PHE A 397 17.88 13.08 21.35
CA PHE A 397 18.78 11.93 21.16
C PHE A 397 19.79 12.13 20.03
N ARG A 398 19.46 12.91 19.02
CA ARG A 398 20.39 13.28 17.94
C ARG A 398 21.37 14.39 18.33
N GLY A 399 21.15 15.08 19.41
CA GLY A 399 21.98 16.22 19.84
C GLY A 399 21.82 17.46 18.95
N VAL A 400 20.64 17.69 18.40
CA VAL A 400 20.30 18.79 17.46
C VAL A 400 19.09 19.57 17.96
#